data_9b3d6bc2b3dbf087612e04588823f05d
#
_entry.id   9b3d6bc2b3dbf087612e04588823f05d
#
_cell.length_a   1.000
_cell.length_b   1.000
_cell.length_c   1.000
_cell.angle_alpha   90.00
_cell.angle_beta   90.00
_cell.angle_gamma   90.00
#
_symmetry.space_group_name_H-M   'P 1'
#
loop_
_entity.id
_entity.type
_entity.pdbx_description
1 polymer ?
#
loop_
_entity_poly.entity_id
_entity_poly.type
_entity_poly.pdbx_seq_one_letter_code
_entity_poly.pdbx_strand_id
1 'polypeptide(L)'
;ILYPGLSVRQKDARAEYSYEGRRKQRKYIYGGKCIENLTQALARCIIAEQMLLISKRYRVALTVHDSVVAVIREQEIKEGAEYIMQCMRSLPKWADGLPIDCEAEVGYTYGNLTEYSQWLKDPEQ
;
A
#
# COMPACT_ATOMS: atom_id res chain seq x y z
N ILE A 1 -12.56 5.33 9.29
CA ILE A 1 -12.94 6.38 8.31
C ILE A 1 -14.05 7.20 8.94
N LEU A 2 -13.94 8.52 8.88
CA LEU A 2 -14.94 9.45 9.40
C LEU A 2 -15.43 10.36 8.28
N TYR A 3 -16.74 10.63 8.27
CA TYR A 3 -17.38 11.60 7.38
C TYR A 3 -18.02 12.72 8.22
N PRO A 4 -17.23 13.74 8.64
CA PRO A 4 -17.73 14.81 9.49
C PRO A 4 -18.89 15.56 8.84
N GLY A 5 -19.91 15.93 9.62
CA GLY A 5 -21.06 16.67 9.13
C GLY A 5 -21.82 15.94 8.00
N LEU A 6 -21.84 14.59 8.02
CA LEU A 6 -22.61 13.81 7.06
C LEU A 6 -24.07 14.27 7.07
N SER A 7 -24.58 14.62 5.91
CA SER A 7 -25.97 15.06 5.73
C SER A 7 -26.56 14.48 4.45
N VAL A 8 -27.87 14.36 4.45
CA VAL A 8 -28.66 13.94 3.29
C VAL A 8 -29.52 15.11 2.82
N ARG A 9 -29.61 15.28 1.51
CA ARG A 9 -30.53 16.21 0.87
C ARG A 9 -31.35 15.44 -0.13
N GLN A 10 -32.69 15.60 -0.04
CA GLN A 10 -33.58 15.04 -1.05
C GLN A 10 -33.55 15.94 -2.30
N LYS A 11 -33.24 15.38 -3.43
CA LYS A 11 -33.26 16.08 -4.72
C LYS A 11 -33.97 15.20 -5.74
N ASP A 12 -35.09 15.67 -6.21
CA ASP A 12 -35.99 14.91 -7.06
C ASP A 12 -36.35 13.56 -6.40
N ALA A 13 -36.31 12.46 -7.00
CA ALA A 13 -36.59 11.16 -6.41
C ALA A 13 -35.36 10.48 -5.74
N ARG A 14 -34.23 11.18 -5.57
CA ARG A 14 -32.97 10.61 -5.09
C ARG A 14 -32.44 11.32 -3.85
N ALA A 15 -31.84 10.55 -2.94
CA ALA A 15 -31.12 11.08 -1.79
C ALA A 15 -29.66 11.36 -2.18
N GLU A 16 -29.23 12.60 -2.01
CA GLU A 16 -27.83 13.01 -2.16
C GLU A 16 -27.17 13.10 -0.80
N TYR A 17 -26.09 12.37 -0.61
CA TYR A 17 -25.29 12.38 0.61
C TYR A 17 -24.07 13.28 0.42
N SER A 18 -23.75 14.07 1.44
CA SER A 18 -22.55 14.89 1.43
C SER A 18 -21.96 15.03 2.82
N TYR A 19 -20.67 15.28 2.90
CA TYR A 19 -19.94 15.44 4.15
C TYR A 19 -18.99 16.64 4.08
N GLU A 20 -18.51 17.10 5.23
CA GLU A 20 -17.57 18.18 5.32
C GLU A 20 -16.14 17.67 5.08
N GLY A 21 -15.53 18.05 3.96
CA GLY A 21 -14.15 17.75 3.63
C GLY A 21 -13.18 18.74 4.25
N ARG A 22 -11.89 18.57 3.95
CA ARG A 22 -10.85 19.56 4.35
C ARG A 22 -11.24 20.96 3.83
N ARG A 23 -10.95 22.00 4.60
CA ARG A 23 -11.30 23.41 4.32
C ARG A 23 -12.80 23.70 4.32
N LYS A 24 -13.60 22.90 5.08
CA LYS A 24 -15.06 23.08 5.21
C LYS A 24 -15.84 23.04 3.89
N GLN A 25 -15.26 22.47 2.83
CA GLN A 25 -15.97 22.27 1.58
C GLN A 25 -16.87 21.03 1.67
N ARG A 26 -18.11 21.17 1.16
CA ARG A 26 -19.02 20.02 1.04
C ARG A 26 -18.57 19.10 -0.09
N LYS A 27 -18.43 17.80 0.20
CA LYS A 27 -18.11 16.76 -0.78
C LYS A 27 -19.25 15.76 -0.84
N TYR A 28 -19.66 15.43 -2.05
CA TYR A 28 -20.66 14.39 -2.28
C TYR A 28 -20.05 13.01 -2.08
N ILE A 29 -20.89 12.09 -1.58
CA ILE A 29 -20.50 10.71 -1.36
C ILE A 29 -21.69 9.79 -1.70
N TYR A 30 -21.37 8.61 -2.22
CA TYR A 30 -22.33 7.56 -2.55
C TYR A 30 -21.77 6.21 -2.13
N GLY A 31 -22.60 5.16 -2.14
CA GLY A 31 -22.24 3.84 -1.61
C GLY A 31 -20.97 3.27 -2.21
N GLY A 32 -20.81 3.32 -3.55
CA GLY A 32 -19.59 2.88 -4.22
C GLY A 32 -18.34 3.61 -3.75
N LYS A 33 -18.43 4.93 -3.53
CA LYS A 33 -17.30 5.72 -2.99
C LYS A 33 -16.98 5.39 -1.54
N CYS A 34 -17.98 5.04 -0.74
CA CYS A 34 -17.75 4.55 0.63
C CYS A 34 -16.99 3.23 0.62
N ILE A 35 -17.39 2.29 -0.24
CA ILE A 35 -16.72 0.99 -0.38
C ILE A 35 -15.29 1.18 -0.86
N GLU A 36 -15.07 1.99 -1.89
CA GLU A 36 -13.72 2.32 -2.39
C GLU A 36 -12.83 2.87 -1.27
N ASN A 37 -13.30 3.86 -0.52
CA ASN A 37 -12.56 4.46 0.57
C ASN A 37 -12.22 3.42 1.66
N LEU A 38 -13.16 2.54 1.97
CA LEU A 38 -12.96 1.47 2.96
C LEU A 38 -11.89 0.48 2.47
N THR A 39 -12.01 0.01 1.23
CA THR A 39 -11.06 -0.95 0.63
C THR A 39 -9.64 -0.37 0.57
N GLN A 40 -9.50 0.88 0.15
CA GLN A 40 -8.20 1.56 0.14
C GLN A 40 -7.61 1.73 1.55
N ALA A 41 -8.45 2.01 2.55
CA ALA A 41 -7.99 2.11 3.93
C ALA A 41 -7.51 0.76 4.48
N LEU A 42 -8.21 -0.32 4.17
CA LEU A 42 -7.80 -1.68 4.57
C LEU A 42 -6.50 -2.10 3.88
N ALA A 43 -6.37 -1.85 2.57
CA ALA A 43 -5.13 -2.08 1.84
C ALA A 43 -3.95 -1.32 2.47
N ARG A 44 -4.16 -0.04 2.84
CA ARG A 44 -3.13 0.75 3.53
C ARG A 44 -2.76 0.18 4.90
N CYS A 45 -3.70 -0.43 5.62
CA CYS A 45 -3.39 -1.10 6.89
C CYS A 45 -2.48 -2.33 6.67
N ILE A 46 -2.73 -3.13 5.63
CA ILE A 46 -1.87 -4.27 5.27
C ILE A 46 -0.46 -3.80 4.98
N ILE A 47 -0.30 -2.83 4.07
CA ILE A 47 1.02 -2.26 3.73
C ILE A 47 1.73 -1.71 4.97
N ALA A 48 1.02 -1.03 5.87
CA ALA A 48 1.62 -0.49 7.10
C ALA A 48 2.17 -1.61 8.01
N GLU A 49 1.46 -2.72 8.18
CA GLU A 49 1.94 -3.86 8.95
C GLU A 49 3.15 -4.54 8.28
N GLN A 50 3.12 -4.70 6.96
CA GLN A 50 4.23 -5.22 6.17
C GLN A 50 5.49 -4.34 6.30
N MET A 51 5.33 -3.02 6.22
CA MET A 51 6.42 -2.06 6.46
C MET A 51 7.02 -2.19 7.87
N LEU A 52 6.18 -2.40 8.89
CA LEU A 52 6.65 -2.63 10.26
C LEU A 52 7.47 -3.93 10.37
N LEU A 53 7.11 -4.98 9.62
CA LEU A 53 7.90 -6.20 9.55
C LEU A 53 9.25 -5.95 8.88
N ILE A 54 9.26 -5.30 7.72
CA ILE A 54 10.48 -4.96 6.99
C ILE A 54 11.42 -4.10 7.85
N SER A 55 10.86 -3.10 8.56
CA SER A 55 11.63 -2.15 9.36
C SER A 55 12.36 -2.78 10.56
N LYS A 56 12.03 -4.02 10.93
CA LYS A 56 12.77 -4.77 11.96
C LYS A 56 14.19 -5.13 11.52
N ARG A 57 14.43 -5.19 10.21
CA ARG A 57 15.72 -5.62 9.67
C ARG A 57 16.32 -4.62 8.69
N TYR A 58 15.50 -3.99 7.87
CA TYR A 58 15.94 -3.08 6.81
C TYR A 58 15.26 -1.72 6.91
N ARG A 59 16.00 -0.67 6.53
CA ARG A 59 15.46 0.69 6.52
C ARG A 59 14.47 0.86 5.38
N VAL A 60 13.21 1.09 5.70
CA VAL A 60 12.21 1.54 4.74
C VAL A 60 12.49 3.01 4.41
N ALA A 61 12.82 3.29 3.16
CA ALA A 61 13.15 4.62 2.67
C ALA A 61 11.91 5.42 2.27
N LEU A 62 11.01 4.81 1.50
CA LEU A 62 9.78 5.43 1.04
C LEU A 62 8.73 4.38 0.63
N THR A 63 7.51 4.83 0.41
CA THR A 63 6.42 4.04 -0.15
C THR A 63 5.78 4.79 -1.31
N VAL A 64 5.43 4.07 -2.36
CA VAL A 64 4.70 4.61 -3.51
C VAL A 64 3.51 3.71 -3.76
N HIS A 65 2.29 4.22 -3.50
CA HIS A 65 1.05 3.46 -3.57
C HIS A 65 1.08 2.20 -2.69
N ASP A 66 1.21 1.04 -3.30
CA ASP A 66 1.28 -0.30 -2.71
C ASP A 66 2.71 -0.88 -2.68
N SER A 67 3.69 -0.15 -3.18
CA SER A 67 5.09 -0.56 -3.16
C SER A 67 5.86 0.02 -1.99
N VAL A 68 6.86 -0.72 -1.54
CA VAL A 68 7.77 -0.36 -0.45
C VAL A 68 9.21 -0.37 -0.96
N VAL A 69 9.94 0.70 -0.73
CA VAL A 69 11.36 0.79 -1.06
C VAL A 69 12.18 0.71 0.21
N ALA A 70 13.06 -0.28 0.26
CA ALA A 70 13.98 -0.48 1.38
C ALA A 70 15.43 -0.40 0.91
N VAL A 71 16.31 0.02 1.82
CA VAL A 71 17.75 0.09 1.56
C VAL A 71 18.42 -1.12 2.19
N ILE A 72 19.14 -1.87 1.37
CA ILE A 72 19.85 -3.10 1.72
C ILE A 72 21.34 -2.92 1.39
N ARG A 73 22.22 -3.57 2.13
CA ARG A 73 23.63 -3.65 1.77
C ARG A 73 23.80 -4.55 0.54
N GLU A 74 24.71 -4.19 -0.33
CA GLU A 74 24.97 -4.92 -1.58
C GLU A 74 25.22 -6.42 -1.34
N GLN A 75 26.03 -6.75 -0.32
CA GLN A 75 26.35 -8.13 0.03
C GLN A 75 25.12 -8.94 0.54
N GLU A 76 24.06 -8.26 0.93
CA GLU A 76 22.85 -8.86 1.52
C GLU A 76 21.65 -8.82 0.55
N ILE A 77 21.83 -8.41 -0.72
CA ILE A 77 20.74 -8.18 -1.66
C ILE A 77 19.82 -9.40 -1.77
N LYS A 78 20.40 -10.58 -1.98
CA LYS A 78 19.60 -11.81 -2.15
C LYS A 78 18.76 -12.11 -0.92
N GLU A 79 19.38 -12.17 0.23
CA GLU A 79 18.71 -12.47 1.50
C GLU A 79 17.69 -11.38 1.86
N GLY A 80 18.05 -10.12 1.62
CA GLY A 80 17.19 -8.98 1.89
C GLY A 80 15.97 -8.92 0.99
N ALA A 81 16.12 -9.16 -0.31
CA ALA A 81 15.01 -9.20 -1.25
C ALA A 81 14.04 -10.33 -0.89
N GLU A 82 14.54 -11.53 -0.59
CA GLU A 82 13.73 -12.67 -0.16
C GLU A 82 12.97 -12.37 1.14
N TYR A 83 13.64 -11.76 2.11
CA TYR A 83 13.00 -11.35 3.37
C TYR A 83 11.90 -10.31 3.15
N ILE A 84 12.15 -9.29 2.31
CA ILE A 84 11.17 -8.25 2.01
C ILE A 84 9.96 -8.85 1.28
N MET A 85 10.18 -9.71 0.29
CA MET A 85 9.07 -10.41 -0.39
C MET A 85 8.25 -11.25 0.59
N GLN A 86 8.91 -11.96 1.52
CA GLN A 86 8.20 -12.70 2.56
C GLN A 86 7.37 -11.77 3.46
N CYS A 87 7.90 -10.62 3.86
CA CYS A 87 7.15 -9.62 4.61
C CYS A 87 5.95 -9.08 3.82
N MET A 88 6.13 -8.79 2.52
CA MET A 88 5.08 -8.28 1.64
C MET A 88 3.98 -9.30 1.34
N ARG A 89 4.26 -10.60 1.47
CA ARG A 89 3.26 -11.68 1.38
C ARG A 89 2.59 -12.00 2.71
N SER A 90 3.08 -11.42 3.81
CA SER A 90 2.48 -11.58 5.14
C SER A 90 1.16 -10.83 5.24
N LEU A 91 0.17 -11.49 5.83
CA LEU A 91 -1.14 -10.92 6.12
C LEU A 91 -1.37 -10.77 7.62
N PRO A 92 -2.02 -9.68 8.05
CA PRO A 92 -2.56 -9.62 9.40
C PRO A 92 -3.68 -10.66 9.60
N LYS A 93 -3.89 -11.09 10.82
CA LYS A 93 -4.90 -12.13 11.15
C LYS A 93 -6.31 -11.83 10.65
N TRP A 94 -6.69 -10.54 10.62
CA TRP A 94 -8.01 -10.12 10.16
C TRP A 94 -8.17 -10.19 8.62
N ALA A 95 -7.09 -10.35 7.87
CA ALA A 95 -7.06 -10.45 6.41
C ALA A 95 -6.64 -11.86 5.93
N ASP A 96 -6.66 -12.85 6.82
CA ASP A 96 -6.29 -14.22 6.51
C ASP A 96 -7.10 -14.76 5.31
N GLY A 97 -6.41 -15.45 4.39
CA GLY A 97 -6.98 -15.97 3.16
C GLY A 97 -7.10 -14.96 2.01
N LEU A 98 -6.70 -13.70 2.19
CA LEU A 98 -6.66 -12.75 1.08
C LEU A 98 -5.52 -13.12 0.11
N PRO A 99 -5.79 -13.32 -1.21
CA PRO A 99 -4.77 -13.68 -2.17
C PRO A 99 -3.92 -12.44 -2.52
N ILE A 100 -2.79 -12.28 -1.83
CA ILE A 100 -1.81 -11.24 -2.15
C ILE A 100 -0.51 -11.87 -2.63
N ASP A 101 0.19 -11.19 -3.51
CA ASP A 101 1.54 -11.50 -3.94
C ASP A 101 2.32 -10.21 -4.15
N CYS A 102 3.62 -10.33 -4.39
CA CYS A 102 4.50 -9.20 -4.69
C CYS A 102 5.60 -9.60 -5.66
N GLU A 103 6.01 -8.64 -6.46
CA GLU A 103 7.21 -8.67 -7.27
C GLU A 103 8.29 -7.81 -6.61
N ALA A 104 9.54 -8.09 -6.86
CA ALA A 104 10.66 -7.32 -6.35
C ALA A 104 11.55 -6.84 -7.50
N GLU A 105 12.06 -5.64 -7.34
CA GLU A 105 13.07 -5.05 -8.21
C GLU A 105 14.25 -4.62 -7.36
N VAL A 106 15.45 -4.68 -7.92
CA VAL A 106 16.70 -4.29 -7.26
C VAL A 106 17.49 -3.34 -8.14
N GLY A 107 18.25 -2.44 -7.53
CA GLY A 107 19.11 -1.50 -8.24
C GLY A 107 19.80 -0.53 -7.30
N TYR A 108 20.81 0.15 -7.80
CA TYR A 108 21.57 1.16 -7.03
C TYR A 108 20.79 2.46 -6.85
N THR A 109 19.84 2.74 -7.70
CA THR A 109 18.98 3.94 -7.64
C THR A 109 17.55 3.57 -7.99
N TYR A 110 16.59 4.30 -7.43
CA TYR A 110 15.16 4.11 -7.72
C TYR A 110 14.80 4.30 -9.20
N GLY A 111 15.60 5.06 -9.96
CA GLY A 111 15.37 5.27 -11.39
C GLY A 111 16.01 4.22 -12.30
N ASN A 112 16.74 3.26 -11.74
CA ASN A 112 17.38 2.19 -12.51
C ASN A 112 17.26 0.88 -11.73
N LEU A 113 16.11 0.24 -11.90
CA LEU A 113 15.75 -1.00 -11.24
C LEU A 113 15.67 -2.14 -12.25
N THR A 114 16.06 -3.31 -11.82
CA THR A 114 15.98 -4.57 -12.58
C THR A 114 15.10 -5.53 -11.81
N GLU A 115 14.22 -6.23 -12.49
CA GLU A 115 13.41 -7.27 -11.89
C GLU A 115 14.30 -8.30 -11.17
N TYR A 116 13.96 -8.66 -9.94
CA TYR A 116 14.77 -9.54 -9.10
C TYR A 116 15.03 -10.92 -9.76
N SER A 117 14.06 -11.42 -10.49
CA SER A 117 14.19 -12.67 -11.24
C SER A 117 15.24 -12.60 -12.36
N GLN A 118 15.43 -11.43 -12.96
CA GLN A 118 16.45 -11.17 -13.98
C GLN A 118 17.79 -10.93 -13.31
N TRP A 119 17.83 -10.13 -12.25
CA TRP A 119 19.05 -9.85 -11.47
C TRP A 119 19.69 -11.14 -10.94
N LEU A 120 18.91 -12.14 -10.53
CA LEU A 120 19.44 -13.46 -10.09
C LEU A 120 20.22 -14.22 -11.18
N LYS A 121 19.95 -13.92 -12.48
CA LYS A 121 20.64 -14.55 -13.62
C LYS A 121 21.95 -13.85 -13.97
N ASP A 122 22.03 -12.55 -13.70
CA ASP A 122 23.21 -11.72 -13.99
C ASP A 122 23.38 -10.64 -12.89
N PRO A 123 23.98 -11.00 -11.75
CA PRO A 123 24.12 -10.10 -10.60
C PRO A 123 25.12 -8.94 -10.79
N GLU A 124 25.85 -8.90 -11.92
CA GLU A 124 26.90 -7.90 -12.19
C GLU A 124 26.41 -6.70 -13.05
N GLN A 125 25.09 -6.60 -13.30
CA GLN A 125 24.52 -5.46 -14.05
C GLN A 125 24.22 -4.25 -13.18
#